data_f7b01919acfe7b666fcaf3346a20c178
#
_entry.id   f7b01919acfe7b666fcaf3346a20c178
#
_cell.length_a   1.000
_cell.length_b   1.000
_cell.length_c   1.000
_cell.angle_alpha   90.00
_cell.angle_beta   90.00
_cell.angle_gamma   90.00
#
_symmetry.space_group_name_H-M   'P 1'
#
loop_
_entity.id
_entity.type
_entity.pdbx_description
1 polymer ?
#
loop_
_entity_poly.entity_id
_entity_poly.type
_entity_poly.pdbx_seq_one_letter_code
_entity_poly.pdbx_strand_id
1 'polypeptide(L)'
;MSLQSILEIPGNNSIWANERDEARVIQQSLLPAAMLEGPACEVAYRFSPFSEVGGDFADFFHLPDGRIGIYLGDVVGKGLPAAMYAALVMGMLRGIHKTGQDTGTALTILNQRLMVRPVAGRYSATLYAVFEADTLQLTFSNAGLPHPLLFSAKGCQKLGRGGLPSGLLPDASYETYSVQLSPGDSVLFATDGLHELRDSNDADFSWEKLNETLRECQSKSASDSLDLLFDEARRFCSGGRQEDDVTAVVLKIAGH
;
A
#
# COMPACT_ATOMS: atom_id res chain seq x y z
N MET A 1 39.36 -7.49 28.40
CA MET A 1 37.89 -7.50 28.49
C MET A 1 37.36 -7.20 27.13
N SER A 2 36.71 -8.14 26.47
CA SER A 2 36.19 -7.96 25.12
C SER A 2 34.88 -7.18 25.13
N LEU A 3 34.63 -6.36 24.12
CA LEU A 3 33.39 -5.58 23.93
C LEU A 3 32.10 -6.43 23.91
N GLN A 4 32.21 -7.75 23.81
CA GLN A 4 31.10 -8.70 23.84
C GLN A 4 30.47 -8.91 25.23
N SER A 5 31.17 -8.60 26.32
CA SER A 5 30.67 -8.82 27.68
C SER A 5 29.83 -7.66 28.25
N ILE A 6 29.61 -6.58 27.47
CA ILE A 6 28.84 -5.40 27.94
C ILE A 6 27.37 -5.45 27.46
N LEU A 7 27.01 -6.38 26.59
CA LEU A 7 25.68 -6.43 25.94
C LEU A 7 24.68 -7.43 26.55
N GLU A 8 25.05 -8.17 27.58
CA GLU A 8 24.13 -9.03 28.32
C GLU A 8 23.67 -8.38 29.61
N ILE A 9 22.75 -7.42 29.52
CA ILE A 9 21.99 -6.96 30.68
C ILE A 9 20.82 -7.94 30.85
N PRO A 10 20.76 -8.73 31.97
CA PRO A 10 19.60 -9.58 32.23
C PRO A 10 18.37 -8.69 32.45
N GLY A 11 17.38 -8.80 31.62
CA GLY A 11 16.15 -7.98 31.65
C GLY A 11 15.79 -7.27 30.33
N ASN A 12 16.67 -7.30 29.35
CA ASN A 12 16.49 -6.54 28.10
C ASN A 12 15.32 -7.06 27.22
N ASN A 13 15.00 -8.34 27.24
CA ASN A 13 13.95 -8.92 26.40
C ASN A 13 12.55 -8.37 26.69
N SER A 14 12.23 -8.03 27.95
CA SER A 14 10.92 -7.48 28.30
C SER A 14 10.79 -6.00 27.91
N ILE A 15 11.88 -5.24 27.96
CA ILE A 15 11.92 -3.83 27.53
C ILE A 15 11.75 -3.75 26.02
N TRP A 16 12.51 -4.57 25.27
CA TRP A 16 12.40 -4.62 23.81
C TRP A 16 11.04 -5.12 23.32
N ALA A 17 10.39 -6.03 24.02
CA ALA A 17 9.05 -6.48 23.72
C ALA A 17 8.03 -5.32 23.91
N ASN A 18 8.12 -4.57 25.00
CA ASN A 18 7.27 -3.40 25.23
C ASN A 18 7.46 -2.31 24.17
N GLU A 19 8.70 -2.00 23.78
CA GLU A 19 9.00 -1.00 22.75
C GLU A 19 8.41 -1.39 21.37
N ARG A 20 8.43 -2.69 21.03
CA ARG A 20 7.82 -3.18 19.78
C ARG A 20 6.30 -3.10 19.82
N ASP A 21 5.70 -3.45 20.95
CA ASP A 21 4.26 -3.33 21.15
C ASP A 21 3.80 -1.86 21.05
N GLU A 22 4.56 -0.93 21.63
CA GLU A 22 4.30 0.50 21.51
C GLU A 22 4.46 0.96 20.05
N ALA A 23 5.50 0.52 19.34
CA ALA A 23 5.71 0.84 17.92
C ALA A 23 4.56 0.32 17.05
N ARG A 24 4.03 -0.88 17.35
CA ARG A 24 2.84 -1.43 16.67
C ARG A 24 1.61 -0.57 16.90
N VAL A 25 1.37 -0.13 18.12
CA VAL A 25 0.23 0.75 18.45
C VAL A 25 0.37 2.09 17.70
N ILE A 26 1.57 2.66 17.64
CA ILE A 26 1.84 3.89 16.89
C ILE A 26 1.58 3.64 15.40
N GLN A 27 2.13 2.58 14.80
CA GLN A 27 1.90 2.27 13.39
C GLN A 27 0.41 2.10 13.08
N GLN A 28 -0.31 1.34 13.90
CA GLN A 28 -1.76 1.16 13.73
C GLN A 28 -2.53 2.48 13.80
N SER A 29 -2.08 3.43 14.62
CA SER A 29 -2.70 4.77 14.71
C SER A 29 -2.43 5.65 13.48
N LEU A 30 -1.40 5.33 12.70
CA LEU A 30 -1.08 6.02 11.45
C LEU A 30 -1.89 5.49 10.26
N LEU A 31 -2.36 4.24 10.32
CA LEU A 31 -3.16 3.63 9.27
C LEU A 31 -4.58 4.22 9.26
N PRO A 32 -5.29 4.22 8.12
CA PRO A 32 -6.63 4.78 8.03
C PRO A 32 -7.66 3.94 8.79
N ALA A 33 -8.87 4.45 8.93
CA ALA A 33 -10.03 3.63 9.28
C ALA A 33 -10.19 2.48 8.25
N ALA A 34 -10.82 1.37 8.67
CA ALA A 34 -10.92 0.18 7.82
C ALA A 34 -11.62 0.46 6.47
N MET A 35 -12.49 1.47 6.42
CA MET A 35 -13.26 1.83 5.24
C MET A 35 -13.57 3.33 5.22
N LEU A 36 -13.71 3.87 3.99
CA LEU A 36 -14.25 5.20 3.72
C LEU A 36 -15.40 5.06 2.71
N GLU A 37 -16.58 5.57 3.05
CA GLU A 37 -17.71 5.63 2.16
C GLU A 37 -17.85 7.03 1.55
N GLY A 38 -18.11 7.07 0.25
CA GLY A 38 -18.39 8.28 -0.52
C GLY A 38 -19.69 8.16 -1.31
N PRO A 39 -20.19 9.26 -1.89
CA PRO A 39 -21.47 9.25 -2.64
C PRO A 39 -21.54 8.25 -3.80
N ALA A 40 -20.42 7.98 -4.44
CA ALA A 40 -20.34 7.13 -5.65
C ALA A 40 -19.38 5.95 -5.48
N CYS A 41 -18.75 5.78 -4.32
CA CYS A 41 -17.77 4.73 -4.12
C CYS A 41 -17.58 4.36 -2.65
N GLU A 42 -16.94 3.24 -2.43
CA GLU A 42 -16.36 2.83 -1.16
C GLU A 42 -14.87 2.51 -1.35
N VAL A 43 -14.06 2.83 -0.35
CA VAL A 43 -12.64 2.48 -0.28
C VAL A 43 -12.43 1.65 0.97
N ALA A 44 -11.81 0.49 0.83
CA ALA A 44 -11.43 -0.34 1.98
C ALA A 44 -9.98 -0.78 1.86
N TYR A 45 -9.34 -1.12 2.99
CA TYR A 45 -8.00 -1.69 2.98
C TYR A 45 -7.89 -2.88 3.94
N ARG A 46 -6.89 -3.71 3.65
CA ARG A 46 -6.41 -4.76 4.56
C ARG A 46 -4.90 -4.73 4.60
N PHE A 47 -4.38 -5.03 5.77
CA PHE A 47 -2.95 -5.12 6.05
C PHE A 47 -2.65 -6.39 6.83
N SER A 48 -1.73 -7.20 6.33
CA SER A 48 -1.20 -8.39 6.97
C SER A 48 0.30 -8.22 7.12
N PRO A 49 0.80 -7.75 8.28
CA PRO A 49 2.23 -7.56 8.48
C PRO A 49 2.95 -8.92 8.55
N PHE A 50 4.18 -8.96 8.02
CA PHE A 50 5.09 -10.10 8.16
C PHE A 50 5.61 -10.24 9.59
N SER A 51 5.79 -9.13 10.28
CA SER A 51 6.26 -9.06 11.67
C SER A 51 5.34 -8.19 12.52
N GLU A 52 5.77 -7.81 13.72
CA GLU A 52 4.99 -6.95 14.62
C GLU A 52 4.71 -5.55 14.04
N VAL A 53 5.66 -5.03 13.23
CA VAL A 53 5.56 -3.78 12.47
C VAL A 53 6.18 -3.96 11.09
N GLY A 54 5.73 -3.21 10.10
CA GLY A 54 6.13 -3.38 8.70
C GLY A 54 6.51 -2.09 7.98
N GLY A 55 7.04 -2.24 6.76
CA GLY A 55 7.36 -1.16 5.84
C GLY A 55 6.16 -0.65 5.05
N ASP A 56 5.13 -1.45 4.94
CA ASP A 56 3.92 -1.12 4.23
C ASP A 56 3.11 -0.03 4.92
N PHE A 57 2.49 0.82 4.13
CA PHE A 57 1.54 1.83 4.60
C PHE A 57 0.45 2.11 3.57
N ALA A 58 -0.72 2.50 4.06
CA ALA A 58 -1.82 2.99 3.25
C ALA A 58 -2.51 4.15 3.96
N ASP A 59 -3.14 5.04 3.19
CA ASP A 59 -4.07 6.05 3.71
C ASP A 59 -5.09 6.42 2.63
N PHE A 60 -6.29 6.81 3.05
CA PHE A 60 -7.29 7.37 2.17
C PHE A 60 -8.13 8.41 2.94
N PHE A 61 -8.50 9.49 2.25
CA PHE A 61 -9.03 10.68 2.87
C PHE A 61 -9.83 11.51 1.89
N HIS A 62 -10.73 12.33 2.41
CA HIS A 62 -11.37 13.37 1.62
C HIS A 62 -10.41 14.55 1.42
N LEU A 63 -10.25 14.98 0.17
CA LEU A 63 -9.61 16.24 -0.19
C LEU A 63 -10.57 17.41 0.06
N PRO A 64 -10.06 18.65 0.24
CA PRO A 64 -10.91 19.82 0.50
C PRO A 64 -11.96 20.12 -0.59
N ASP A 65 -11.72 19.66 -1.81
CA ASP A 65 -12.61 19.80 -2.96
C ASP A 65 -13.61 18.64 -3.13
N GLY A 66 -13.67 17.71 -2.17
CA GLY A 66 -14.59 16.58 -2.14
C GLY A 66 -14.09 15.33 -2.85
N ARG A 67 -12.95 15.40 -3.57
CA ARG A 67 -12.31 14.22 -4.15
C ARG A 67 -11.75 13.30 -3.05
N ILE A 68 -11.51 12.04 -3.40
CA ILE A 68 -10.91 11.06 -2.50
C ILE A 68 -9.46 10.83 -2.90
N GLY A 69 -8.53 11.09 -1.98
CA GLY A 69 -7.13 10.73 -2.12
C GLY A 69 -6.86 9.35 -1.53
N ILE A 70 -6.02 8.57 -2.20
CA ILE A 70 -5.57 7.23 -1.78
C ILE A 70 -4.07 7.16 -2.00
N TYR A 71 -3.30 6.78 -1.00
CA TYR A 71 -1.92 6.36 -1.22
C TYR A 71 -1.62 5.04 -0.53
N LEU A 72 -0.73 4.31 -1.18
CA LEU A 72 -0.21 3.03 -0.75
C LEU A 72 1.30 3.07 -0.96
N GLY A 73 2.05 2.44 -0.08
CA GLY A 73 3.49 2.32 -0.26
C GLY A 73 4.09 1.17 0.51
N ASP A 74 5.28 0.78 0.05
CA ASP A 74 6.17 -0.15 0.68
C ASP A 74 7.58 0.45 0.78
N VAL A 75 8.20 0.30 1.93
CA VAL A 75 9.55 0.75 2.23
C VAL A 75 10.50 -0.43 2.23
N VAL A 76 11.57 -0.36 1.44
CA VAL A 76 12.59 -1.39 1.39
C VAL A 76 13.09 -1.78 2.78
N GLY A 77 13.05 -3.11 3.04
CA GLY A 77 13.44 -3.72 4.31
C GLY A 77 12.25 -4.02 5.21
N LYS A 78 12.50 -4.56 6.39
CA LYS A 78 11.47 -5.14 7.26
C LYS A 78 11.59 -4.63 8.70
N GLY A 79 10.51 -4.79 9.47
CA GLY A 79 10.47 -4.51 10.89
C GLY A 79 10.62 -3.03 11.24
N LEU A 80 11.10 -2.73 12.44
CA LEU A 80 11.10 -1.39 13.01
C LEU A 80 11.82 -0.32 12.16
N PRO A 81 12.99 -0.58 11.53
CA PRO A 81 13.63 0.42 10.66
C PRO A 81 12.80 0.78 9.44
N ALA A 82 12.08 -0.18 8.83
CA ALA A 82 11.18 0.08 7.71
C ALA A 82 9.94 0.84 8.18
N ALA A 83 9.33 0.46 9.31
CA ALA A 83 8.19 1.15 9.90
C ALA A 83 8.48 2.62 10.25
N MET A 84 9.68 2.92 10.76
CA MET A 84 10.10 4.30 11.02
C MET A 84 10.19 5.12 9.72
N TYR A 85 10.71 4.52 8.65
CA TYR A 85 10.82 5.21 7.36
C TYR A 85 9.43 5.35 6.70
N ALA A 86 8.55 4.36 6.85
CA ALA A 86 7.15 4.43 6.40
C ALA A 86 6.41 5.60 7.08
N ALA A 87 6.57 5.76 8.40
CA ALA A 87 5.99 6.88 9.15
C ALA A 87 6.51 8.25 8.64
N LEU A 88 7.81 8.35 8.28
CA LEU A 88 8.39 9.55 7.67
C LEU A 88 7.74 9.83 6.30
N VAL A 89 7.63 8.83 5.43
CA VAL A 89 7.02 8.94 4.09
C VAL A 89 5.56 9.37 4.20
N MET A 90 4.77 8.72 5.08
CA MET A 90 3.38 9.09 5.34
C MET A 90 3.24 10.54 5.81
N GLY A 91 4.09 10.97 6.74
CA GLY A 91 4.11 12.36 7.23
C GLY A 91 4.38 13.38 6.11
N MET A 92 5.30 13.04 5.18
CA MET A 92 5.58 13.88 4.01
C MET A 92 4.40 13.91 3.05
N LEU A 93 3.78 12.77 2.72
CA LEU A 93 2.61 12.67 1.85
C LEU A 93 1.43 13.45 2.42
N ARG A 94 1.14 13.33 3.72
CA ARG A 94 0.10 14.10 4.41
C ARG A 94 0.29 15.61 4.34
N GLY A 95 1.55 16.06 4.25
CA GLY A 95 1.87 17.46 3.99
C GLY A 95 1.72 17.87 2.52
N ILE A 96 2.04 16.97 1.58
CA ILE A 96 2.03 17.23 0.14
C ILE A 96 0.61 17.28 -0.41
N HIS A 97 -0.24 16.30 -0.09
CA HIS A 97 -1.60 16.24 -0.65
C HIS A 97 -2.45 17.48 -0.34
N LYS A 98 -2.19 18.15 0.78
CA LYS A 98 -2.86 19.41 1.16
C LYS A 98 -2.55 20.59 0.24
N THR A 99 -1.52 20.48 -0.59
CA THR A 99 -1.11 21.55 -1.51
C THR A 99 -1.91 21.53 -2.83
N GLY A 100 -2.78 20.54 -3.07
CA GLY A 100 -3.61 20.43 -4.27
C GLY A 100 -2.83 20.08 -5.55
N GLN A 101 -1.59 19.59 -5.43
CA GLN A 101 -0.79 19.14 -6.57
C GLN A 101 -1.40 17.91 -7.23
N ASP A 102 -1.16 17.74 -8.54
CA ASP A 102 -1.46 16.49 -9.24
C ASP A 102 -0.59 15.33 -8.69
N THR A 103 -0.99 14.09 -8.98
CA THR A 103 -0.38 12.90 -8.39
C THR A 103 1.08 12.72 -8.76
N GLY A 104 1.47 13.03 -10.01
CA GLY A 104 2.87 12.93 -10.47
C GLY A 104 3.77 13.97 -9.83
N THR A 105 3.30 15.22 -9.76
CA THR A 105 3.99 16.30 -9.06
C THR A 105 4.12 15.98 -7.57
N ALA A 106 3.09 15.44 -6.93
CA ALA A 106 3.12 15.06 -5.52
C ALA A 106 4.20 14.02 -5.23
N LEU A 107 4.32 12.96 -6.05
CA LEU A 107 5.38 11.94 -5.91
C LEU A 107 6.77 12.51 -6.24
N THR A 108 6.87 13.44 -7.20
CA THR A 108 8.13 14.12 -7.50
C THR A 108 8.61 14.96 -6.31
N ILE A 109 7.71 15.69 -5.65
CA ILE A 109 8.01 16.44 -4.42
C ILE A 109 8.42 15.48 -3.29
N LEU A 110 7.73 14.34 -3.15
CA LEU A 110 8.11 13.30 -2.18
C LEU A 110 9.55 12.84 -2.42
N ASN A 111 9.87 12.48 -3.67
CA ASN A 111 11.23 12.07 -4.06
C ASN A 111 12.27 13.13 -3.67
N GLN A 112 12.04 14.39 -4.05
CA GLN A 112 12.94 15.50 -3.72
C GLN A 112 13.14 15.65 -2.21
N ARG A 113 12.09 15.53 -1.40
CA ARG A 113 12.18 15.64 0.06
C ARG A 113 12.99 14.50 0.67
N LEU A 114 12.81 13.28 0.19
CA LEU A 114 13.59 12.11 0.63
C LEU A 114 15.07 12.26 0.25
N MET A 115 15.36 12.90 -0.89
CA MET A 115 16.72 13.14 -1.37
C MET A 115 17.44 14.32 -0.69
N VAL A 116 16.76 15.12 0.13
CA VAL A 116 17.42 16.18 0.93
C VAL A 116 18.42 15.59 1.94
N ARG A 117 18.05 14.48 2.57
CA ARG A 117 18.89 13.69 3.50
C ARG A 117 18.65 12.21 3.28
N PRO A 118 19.24 11.64 2.21
CA PRO A 118 19.00 10.25 1.87
C PRO A 118 19.55 9.32 2.94
N VAL A 119 18.77 8.32 3.30
CA VAL A 119 19.21 7.24 4.17
C VAL A 119 19.72 6.10 3.27
N ALA A 120 20.98 5.72 3.42
CA ALA A 120 21.60 4.71 2.57
C ALA A 120 20.79 3.40 2.54
N GLY A 121 20.47 2.92 1.34
CA GLY A 121 19.69 1.71 1.12
C GLY A 121 18.21 1.82 1.52
N ARG A 122 17.66 3.03 1.71
CA ARG A 122 16.24 3.24 2.00
C ARG A 122 15.57 4.08 0.90
N TYR A 123 14.48 3.55 0.38
CA TYR A 123 13.59 4.18 -0.59
C TYR A 123 12.19 3.60 -0.39
N SER A 124 11.20 4.18 -1.03
CA SER A 124 9.81 3.74 -0.91
C SER A 124 9.18 3.57 -2.29
N ALA A 125 8.70 2.38 -2.58
CA ALA A 125 7.71 2.20 -3.61
C ALA A 125 6.41 2.86 -3.15
N THR A 126 5.82 3.75 -3.96
CA THR A 126 4.68 4.57 -3.52
C THR A 126 3.73 4.82 -4.69
N LEU A 127 2.45 4.66 -4.46
CA LEU A 127 1.39 5.05 -5.39
C LEU A 127 0.55 6.15 -4.74
N TYR A 128 0.18 7.16 -5.51
CA TYR A 128 -0.80 8.16 -5.13
C TYR A 128 -1.90 8.24 -6.19
N ALA A 129 -3.14 8.11 -5.76
CA ALA A 129 -4.32 8.19 -6.60
C ALA A 129 -5.33 9.21 -6.06
N VAL A 130 -6.08 9.82 -6.96
CA VAL A 130 -7.18 10.75 -6.67
C VAL A 130 -8.39 10.32 -7.47
N PHE A 131 -9.49 10.07 -6.79
CA PHE A 131 -10.78 9.73 -7.39
C PHE A 131 -11.74 10.91 -7.31
N GLU A 132 -12.38 11.24 -8.42
CA GLU A 132 -13.40 12.27 -8.56
C GLU A 132 -14.77 11.61 -8.75
N ALA A 133 -15.64 11.76 -7.75
CA ALA A 133 -16.92 11.05 -7.71
C ALA A 133 -17.92 11.54 -8.78
N ASP A 134 -17.93 12.84 -9.11
CA ASP A 134 -18.85 13.42 -10.07
C ASP A 134 -18.60 12.93 -11.50
N THR A 135 -17.35 12.69 -11.85
CA THR A 135 -16.92 12.26 -13.17
C THR A 135 -16.58 10.78 -13.24
N LEU A 136 -16.49 10.09 -12.11
CA LEU A 136 -15.97 8.73 -11.96
C LEU A 136 -14.55 8.58 -12.54
N GLN A 137 -13.76 9.66 -12.52
CA GLN A 137 -12.39 9.64 -13.01
C GLN A 137 -11.42 9.27 -11.88
N LEU A 138 -10.58 8.30 -12.12
CA LEU A 138 -9.43 7.97 -11.30
C LEU A 138 -8.16 8.48 -11.96
N THR A 139 -7.40 9.31 -11.25
CA THR A 139 -6.08 9.80 -11.66
C THR A 139 -5.05 9.27 -10.69
N PHE A 140 -3.92 8.72 -11.19
CA PHE A 140 -2.89 8.15 -10.32
C PHE A 140 -1.50 8.26 -10.92
N SER A 141 -0.49 8.14 -10.05
CA SER A 141 0.93 8.01 -10.40
C SER A 141 1.54 6.91 -9.56
N ASN A 142 2.50 6.17 -10.15
CA ASN A 142 3.10 4.99 -9.54
C ASN A 142 4.63 5.10 -9.54
N ALA A 143 5.20 5.10 -8.36
CA ALA A 143 6.63 5.15 -8.08
C ALA A 143 7.13 3.78 -7.57
N GLY A 144 6.99 2.73 -8.38
CA GLY A 144 7.63 1.44 -8.12
C GLY A 144 6.75 0.34 -7.50
N LEU A 145 5.49 0.59 -7.18
CA LEU A 145 4.56 -0.47 -6.76
C LEU A 145 4.09 -1.32 -7.96
N PRO A 146 3.52 -2.51 -7.71
CA PRO A 146 2.79 -3.24 -8.73
C PRO A 146 1.72 -2.39 -9.40
N HIS A 147 1.38 -2.75 -10.66
CA HIS A 147 0.35 -2.04 -11.40
C HIS A 147 -1.01 -2.14 -10.71
N PRO A 148 -1.77 -1.03 -10.54
CA PRO A 148 -3.16 -1.12 -10.15
C PRO A 148 -3.95 -2.01 -11.11
N LEU A 149 -4.92 -2.74 -10.59
CA LEU A 149 -5.74 -3.67 -11.35
C LEU A 149 -7.19 -3.17 -11.38
N LEU A 150 -7.66 -2.81 -12.57
CA LEU A 150 -9.09 -2.57 -12.80
C LEU A 150 -9.76 -3.93 -13.06
N PHE A 151 -10.75 -4.29 -12.27
CA PHE A 151 -11.60 -5.43 -12.51
C PHE A 151 -13.07 -5.00 -12.65
N SER A 152 -13.65 -5.44 -13.75
CA SER A 152 -14.96 -5.01 -14.24
C SER A 152 -15.68 -6.16 -14.92
N ALA A 153 -16.92 -5.91 -15.39
CA ALA A 153 -17.65 -6.88 -16.21
C ALA A 153 -16.89 -7.32 -17.48
N LYS A 154 -15.93 -6.51 -17.94
CA LYS A 154 -15.09 -6.80 -19.12
C LYS A 154 -13.85 -7.65 -18.78
N GLY A 155 -13.61 -7.92 -17.52
CA GLY A 155 -12.45 -8.66 -17.02
C GLY A 155 -11.49 -7.78 -16.22
N CYS A 156 -10.27 -8.29 -16.02
CA CYS A 156 -9.23 -7.61 -15.26
C CYS A 156 -8.14 -7.07 -16.20
N GLN A 157 -7.70 -5.84 -15.95
CA GLN A 157 -6.60 -5.20 -16.70
C GLN A 157 -5.65 -4.44 -15.77
N LYS A 158 -4.36 -4.44 -16.12
CA LYS A 158 -3.34 -3.61 -15.46
C LYS A 158 -3.46 -2.17 -15.94
N LEU A 159 -3.34 -1.22 -15.02
CA LEU A 159 -3.41 0.21 -15.30
C LEU A 159 -2.04 0.88 -15.24
N GLY A 160 -1.81 1.83 -16.15
CA GLY A 160 -0.61 2.67 -16.18
C GLY A 160 0.69 1.91 -16.44
N ARG A 161 1.78 2.51 -16.00
CA ARG A 161 3.14 1.93 -16.02
C ARG A 161 3.76 2.05 -14.65
N GLY A 162 4.75 1.22 -14.37
CA GLY A 162 5.58 1.35 -13.18
C GLY A 162 6.56 2.52 -13.29
N GLY A 163 7.10 2.94 -12.16
CA GLY A 163 8.13 3.97 -12.04
C GLY A 163 9.26 3.53 -11.11
N LEU A 164 10.24 4.40 -10.92
CA LEU A 164 11.30 4.18 -9.93
C LEU A 164 10.79 4.54 -8.53
N PRO A 165 11.14 3.76 -7.50
CA PRO A 165 10.80 4.10 -6.11
C PRO A 165 11.25 5.51 -5.72
N SER A 166 10.45 6.19 -4.91
CA SER A 166 10.77 7.51 -4.37
C SER A 166 11.93 7.44 -3.38
N GLY A 167 12.91 8.33 -3.50
CA GLY A 167 14.13 8.34 -2.69
C GLY A 167 15.25 7.43 -3.23
N LEU A 168 15.07 6.80 -4.40
CA LEU A 168 16.10 5.96 -5.03
C LEU A 168 17.07 6.79 -5.89
N LEU A 169 16.54 7.70 -6.72
CA LEU A 169 17.32 8.55 -7.61
C LEU A 169 16.90 10.02 -7.48
N PRO A 170 17.86 10.99 -7.52
CA PRO A 170 17.57 12.41 -7.26
C PRO A 170 16.54 13.03 -8.22
N ASP A 171 16.65 12.71 -9.51
CA ASP A 171 15.89 13.36 -10.58
C ASP A 171 14.69 12.53 -11.06
N ALA A 172 14.19 11.61 -10.21
CA ALA A 172 13.03 10.82 -10.55
C ALA A 172 11.79 11.71 -10.68
N SER A 173 11.04 11.50 -11.77
CA SER A 173 9.75 12.14 -12.04
C SER A 173 8.72 11.07 -12.39
N TYR A 174 7.43 11.37 -12.20
CA TYR A 174 6.37 10.39 -12.29
C TYR A 174 5.27 10.86 -13.22
N GLU A 175 4.91 9.98 -14.16
CA GLU A 175 3.79 10.23 -15.06
C GLU A 175 2.46 10.14 -14.31
N THR A 176 1.50 10.95 -14.72
CA THR A 176 0.12 10.92 -14.27
C THR A 176 -0.73 10.17 -15.28
N TYR A 177 -1.44 9.16 -14.83
CA TYR A 177 -2.38 8.37 -15.62
C TYR A 177 -3.80 8.68 -15.19
N SER A 178 -4.73 8.65 -16.15
CA SER A 178 -6.16 8.82 -15.89
C SER A 178 -6.94 7.66 -16.51
N VAL A 179 -7.93 7.18 -15.79
CA VAL A 179 -8.85 6.14 -16.25
C VAL A 179 -10.28 6.54 -15.90
N GLN A 180 -11.18 6.40 -16.89
CA GLN A 180 -12.61 6.56 -16.70
C GLN A 180 -13.18 5.25 -16.17
N LEU A 181 -13.76 5.30 -14.97
CA LEU A 181 -14.45 4.17 -14.36
C LEU A 181 -15.94 4.20 -14.69
N SER A 182 -16.58 3.06 -14.51
CA SER A 182 -18.02 2.87 -14.69
C SER A 182 -18.64 2.34 -13.39
N PRO A 183 -19.94 2.53 -13.16
CA PRO A 183 -20.63 1.90 -12.04
C PRO A 183 -20.39 0.39 -12.00
N GLY A 184 -20.06 -0.12 -10.82
CA GLY A 184 -19.73 -1.52 -10.60
C GLY A 184 -18.26 -1.88 -10.85
N ASP A 185 -17.44 -1.00 -11.41
CA ASP A 185 -15.99 -1.22 -11.54
C ASP A 185 -15.30 -1.19 -10.17
N SER A 186 -14.16 -1.85 -10.10
CA SER A 186 -13.31 -1.82 -8.90
C SER A 186 -11.84 -1.70 -9.30
N VAL A 187 -11.05 -1.00 -8.48
CA VAL A 187 -9.60 -0.91 -8.66
C VAL A 187 -8.91 -1.45 -7.41
N LEU A 188 -8.05 -2.45 -7.60
CA LEU A 188 -7.16 -2.99 -6.58
C LEU A 188 -5.80 -2.31 -6.70
N PHE A 189 -5.33 -1.78 -5.59
CA PHE A 189 -3.95 -1.37 -5.36
C PHE A 189 -3.34 -2.34 -4.34
N ALA A 190 -2.17 -2.88 -4.60
CA ALA A 190 -1.51 -3.82 -3.69
C ALA A 190 0.00 -3.59 -3.66
N THR A 191 0.63 -3.93 -2.54
CA THR A 191 2.08 -4.07 -2.44
C THR A 191 2.54 -5.38 -3.08
N ASP A 192 3.83 -5.51 -3.32
CA ASP A 192 4.41 -6.70 -3.97
C ASP A 192 4.29 -7.97 -3.12
N GLY A 193 4.22 -7.84 -1.78
CA GLY A 193 4.03 -8.97 -0.89
C GLY A 193 2.82 -9.85 -1.22
N LEU A 194 1.79 -9.32 -1.91
CA LEU A 194 0.69 -10.14 -2.40
C LEU A 194 1.14 -11.11 -3.51
N HIS A 195 2.05 -10.69 -4.38
CA HIS A 195 2.58 -11.50 -5.48
C HIS A 195 3.73 -12.41 -5.02
N GLU A 196 4.39 -12.05 -3.94
CA GLU A 196 5.51 -12.80 -3.36
C GLU A 196 5.07 -13.91 -2.39
N LEU A 197 3.75 -14.07 -2.18
CA LEU A 197 3.21 -15.18 -1.41
C LEU A 197 3.58 -16.52 -2.04
N ARG A 198 4.05 -17.47 -1.21
CA ARG A 198 4.49 -18.77 -1.66
C ARG A 198 3.67 -19.90 -1.04
N ASP A 199 3.35 -20.88 -1.84
CA ASP A 199 2.74 -22.12 -1.36
C ASP A 199 3.78 -23.09 -0.79
N SER A 200 3.35 -24.27 -0.34
CA SER A 200 4.22 -25.33 0.19
C SER A 200 5.22 -25.90 -0.83
N ASN A 201 5.03 -25.65 -2.13
CA ASN A 201 5.91 -26.08 -3.22
C ASN A 201 6.78 -24.93 -3.75
N ASP A 202 6.82 -23.79 -3.04
CA ASP A 202 7.56 -22.57 -3.41
C ASP A 202 7.05 -21.91 -4.70
N ALA A 203 5.78 -22.14 -5.08
CA ALA A 203 5.15 -21.48 -6.21
C ALA A 203 4.56 -20.12 -5.80
N ASP A 204 4.65 -19.13 -6.70
CA ASP A 204 4.11 -17.79 -6.48
C ASP A 204 2.58 -17.75 -6.54
N PHE A 205 1.95 -16.80 -5.83
CA PHE A 205 0.53 -16.45 -6.00
C PHE A 205 0.33 -15.83 -7.39
N SER A 206 0.04 -16.69 -8.36
CA SER A 206 0.10 -16.34 -9.78
C SER A 206 -0.93 -15.30 -10.19
N TRP A 207 -0.65 -14.63 -11.32
CA TRP A 207 -1.61 -13.72 -11.97
C TRP A 207 -2.95 -14.39 -12.27
N GLU A 208 -2.94 -15.65 -12.70
CA GLU A 208 -4.14 -16.43 -13.01
C GLU A 208 -5.00 -16.60 -11.77
N LYS A 209 -4.38 -16.96 -10.64
CA LYS A 209 -5.07 -17.15 -9.35
C LYS A 209 -5.66 -15.83 -8.85
N LEU A 210 -4.88 -14.75 -8.91
CA LEU A 210 -5.35 -13.42 -8.54
C LEU A 210 -6.54 -12.99 -9.42
N ASN A 211 -6.46 -13.19 -10.73
CA ASN A 211 -7.51 -12.83 -11.68
C ASN A 211 -8.80 -13.65 -11.46
N GLU A 212 -8.69 -14.94 -11.12
CA GLU A 212 -9.85 -15.76 -10.72
C GLU A 212 -10.53 -15.19 -9.48
N THR A 213 -9.75 -14.90 -8.43
CA THR A 213 -10.25 -14.30 -7.18
C THR A 213 -10.94 -12.96 -7.43
N LEU A 214 -10.33 -12.07 -8.25
CA LEU A 214 -10.91 -10.76 -8.56
C LEU A 214 -12.21 -10.85 -9.37
N ARG A 215 -12.40 -11.88 -10.18
CA ARG A 215 -13.69 -12.13 -10.86
C ARG A 215 -14.82 -12.43 -9.87
N GLU A 216 -14.53 -13.19 -8.81
CA GLU A 216 -15.49 -13.45 -7.74
C GLU A 216 -15.80 -12.21 -6.89
N CYS A 217 -14.89 -11.25 -6.85
CA CYS A 217 -15.06 -9.98 -6.16
C CYS A 217 -16.00 -8.99 -6.87
N GLN A 218 -16.31 -9.20 -8.15
CA GLN A 218 -16.99 -8.20 -8.98
C GLN A 218 -18.34 -7.72 -8.41
N SER A 219 -19.12 -8.62 -7.79
CA SER A 219 -20.43 -8.29 -7.19
C SER A 219 -20.36 -7.96 -5.70
N LYS A 220 -19.15 -7.91 -5.12
CA LYS A 220 -18.94 -7.71 -3.69
C LYS A 220 -18.67 -6.25 -3.35
N SER A 221 -18.83 -5.88 -2.09
CA SER A 221 -18.35 -4.62 -1.53
C SER A 221 -16.81 -4.54 -1.57
N ALA A 222 -16.22 -3.37 -1.37
CA ALA A 222 -14.78 -3.22 -1.27
C ALA A 222 -14.23 -4.07 -0.11
N SER A 223 -14.90 -4.06 1.04
CA SER A 223 -14.53 -4.83 2.23
C SER A 223 -14.59 -6.34 1.97
N ASP A 224 -15.73 -6.84 1.44
CA ASP A 224 -15.89 -8.28 1.17
C ASP A 224 -14.92 -8.79 0.08
N SER A 225 -14.57 -7.93 -0.87
CA SER A 225 -13.57 -8.23 -1.90
C SER A 225 -12.19 -8.45 -1.29
N LEU A 226 -11.80 -7.59 -0.35
CA LEU A 226 -10.53 -7.74 0.36
C LEU A 226 -10.55 -8.95 1.29
N ASP A 227 -11.65 -9.22 1.98
CA ASP A 227 -11.77 -10.40 2.84
C ASP A 227 -11.61 -11.68 2.02
N LEU A 228 -12.28 -11.77 0.85
CA LEU A 228 -12.11 -12.91 -0.06
C LEU A 228 -10.67 -13.03 -0.55
N LEU A 229 -10.04 -11.92 -0.98
CA LEU A 229 -8.66 -11.92 -1.47
C LEU A 229 -7.68 -12.39 -0.40
N PHE A 230 -7.80 -11.89 0.83
CA PHE A 230 -6.92 -12.28 1.93
C PHE A 230 -7.19 -13.70 2.44
N ASP A 231 -8.43 -14.19 2.34
CA ASP A 231 -8.76 -15.59 2.63
C ASP A 231 -8.15 -16.54 1.60
N GLU A 232 -8.19 -16.20 0.31
CA GLU A 232 -7.52 -16.96 -0.75
C GLU A 232 -5.99 -16.91 -0.58
N ALA A 233 -5.42 -15.76 -0.28
CA ALA A 233 -4.00 -15.61 0.00
C ALA A 233 -3.57 -16.51 1.18
N ARG A 234 -4.32 -16.51 2.28
CA ARG A 234 -4.06 -17.39 3.44
C ARG A 234 -4.18 -18.87 3.10
N ARG A 235 -5.20 -19.25 2.32
CA ARG A 235 -5.38 -20.63 1.86
C ARG A 235 -4.22 -21.08 0.98
N PHE A 236 -3.79 -20.23 0.07
CA PHE A 236 -2.65 -20.48 -0.81
C PHE A 236 -1.36 -20.67 -0.01
N CYS A 237 -1.09 -19.80 0.97
CA CYS A 237 0.06 -19.92 1.86
C CYS A 237 -0.04 -21.04 2.89
N SER A 238 -1.14 -21.83 2.92
CA SER A 238 -1.28 -22.92 3.88
C SER A 238 -0.19 -23.97 3.69
N GLY A 239 0.76 -24.04 4.66
CA GLY A 239 1.99 -24.83 4.57
C GLY A 239 3.15 -24.19 3.80
N GLY A 240 2.96 -23.01 3.24
CA GLY A 240 3.97 -22.15 2.65
C GLY A 240 4.40 -21.02 3.60
N ARG A 241 4.84 -19.90 3.04
CA ARG A 241 5.27 -18.75 3.84
C ARG A 241 4.88 -17.40 3.23
N GLN A 242 4.55 -16.47 4.08
CA GLN A 242 4.57 -15.05 3.78
C GLN A 242 5.99 -14.54 4.05
N GLU A 243 6.61 -13.88 3.09
CA GLU A 243 7.97 -13.38 3.23
C GLU A 243 8.03 -11.88 3.46
N ASP A 244 6.97 -11.14 3.12
CA ASP A 244 6.86 -9.70 3.30
C ASP A 244 5.49 -9.26 3.82
N ASP A 245 5.35 -7.96 4.16
CA ASP A 245 4.08 -7.35 4.46
C ASP A 245 3.13 -7.47 3.25
N VAL A 246 1.84 -7.64 3.48
CA VAL A 246 0.83 -7.67 2.42
C VAL A 246 -0.19 -6.58 2.70
N THR A 247 -0.25 -5.59 1.83
CA THR A 247 -1.24 -4.50 1.91
C THR A 247 -2.01 -4.39 0.61
N ALA A 248 -3.32 -4.27 0.73
CA ALA A 248 -4.19 -4.03 -0.42
C ALA A 248 -5.26 -3.00 -0.08
N VAL A 249 -5.59 -2.17 -1.08
CA VAL A 249 -6.68 -1.19 -1.06
C VAL A 249 -7.58 -1.47 -2.25
N VAL A 250 -8.89 -1.49 -2.04
CA VAL A 250 -9.90 -1.56 -3.09
C VAL A 250 -10.71 -0.29 -3.11
N LEU A 251 -10.76 0.38 -4.27
CA LEU A 251 -11.75 1.39 -4.61
C LEU A 251 -12.86 0.71 -5.41
N LYS A 252 -14.08 0.69 -4.89
CA LYS A 252 -15.27 0.13 -5.54
C LYS A 252 -16.22 1.24 -5.93
N ILE A 253 -16.62 1.28 -7.20
CA ILE A 253 -17.62 2.23 -7.69
C ILE A 253 -19.02 1.65 -7.43
N ALA A 254 -19.91 2.46 -6.85
CA ALA A 254 -21.28 2.06 -6.58
C ALA A 254 -21.97 1.60 -7.89
N GLY A 255 -22.65 0.46 -7.84
CA GLY A 255 -23.55 0.02 -8.90
C GLY A 255 -24.85 0.79 -8.83
N HIS A 256 -25.53 0.95 -9.95
CA HIS A 256 -26.90 1.49 -9.99
C HIS A 256 -27.89 0.42 -9.56
#